data_f681ddecf2bb47916f994fd25089358a
#
_entry.id   f681ddecf2bb47916f994fd25089358a
#
_cell.length_a   1.000
_cell.length_b   1.000
_cell.length_c   1.000
_cell.angle_alpha   90.00
_cell.angle_beta   90.00
_cell.angle_gamma   90.00
#
_symmetry.space_group_name_H-M   'P 1'
#
loop_
_entity.id
_entity.type
_entity.pdbx_description
1 polymer ?
#
loop_
_entity_poly.entity_id
_entity_poly.type
_entity_poly.pdbx_seq_one_letter_code
_entity_poly.pdbx_strand_id
1 'polypeptide(L)'
;MDQEGRIRKYWHGMLSDQEKDALETEMRADANLAKEVQHFRDLQLAIAAEERQALKQQLGSLPLAGRRRRLWPIAAAAAVLLLLAAAWFLQRADLTPPEELFATYYEPYPNVTHPVVRQQETADSLTLAFAAYEQGDYAVAAERLEQLLARQDDPEWRFYLALSLLSQGEYAAARAQLEQLPTANFRFQAETLWYRALLSLGEGDKVTARTHLLALRERAPDYESAAVARLLEETAPE
;
A
#
# COMPACT_ATOMS: atom_id res chain seq x y z
N MET A 1 -0.84 16.83 30.58
CA MET A 1 -1.56 17.40 29.43
C MET A 1 -2.87 17.92 29.98
N ASP A 2 -3.25 19.15 29.67
CA ASP A 2 -4.43 19.80 30.14
C ASP A 2 -5.71 19.10 29.66
N GLN A 3 -6.74 19.00 30.50
CA GLN A 3 -8.00 18.28 30.22
C GLN A 3 -8.69 18.82 28.96
N GLU A 4 -8.73 20.16 28.82
CA GLU A 4 -9.27 20.82 27.63
C GLU A 4 -8.51 20.43 26.33
N GLY A 5 -7.20 20.29 26.42
CA GLY A 5 -6.37 19.85 25.28
C GLY A 5 -6.68 18.42 24.82
N ARG A 6 -7.02 17.52 25.76
CA ARG A 6 -7.44 16.14 25.47
C ARG A 6 -8.81 16.12 24.78
N ILE A 7 -9.77 16.89 25.29
CA ILE A 7 -11.13 17.00 24.72
C ILE A 7 -11.06 17.57 23.30
N ARG A 8 -10.23 18.59 23.06
CA ARG A 8 -10.03 19.17 21.73
C ARG A 8 -9.45 18.17 20.74
N LYS A 9 -8.41 17.41 21.13
CA LYS A 9 -7.80 16.38 20.28
C LYS A 9 -8.77 15.24 19.98
N TYR A 10 -9.59 14.84 20.96
CA TYR A 10 -10.64 13.84 20.77
C TYR A 10 -11.63 14.26 19.67
N TRP A 11 -12.09 15.50 19.73
CA TRP A 11 -13.04 16.06 18.77
C TRP A 11 -12.46 16.15 17.34
N HIS A 12 -11.20 16.48 17.22
CA HIS A 12 -10.52 16.58 15.92
C HIS A 12 -9.96 15.24 15.41
N GLY A 13 -10.21 14.15 16.11
CA GLY A 13 -9.70 12.82 15.71
C GLY A 13 -8.18 12.69 15.80
N MET A 14 -7.53 13.49 16.64
CA MET A 14 -6.07 13.57 16.79
C MET A 14 -5.53 12.76 17.97
N LEU A 15 -6.36 11.93 18.60
CA LEU A 15 -5.93 10.99 19.63
C LEU A 15 -5.61 9.63 18.99
N SER A 16 -4.61 8.93 19.54
CA SER A 16 -4.39 7.51 19.23
C SER A 16 -5.56 6.65 19.76
N ASP A 17 -5.73 5.45 19.19
CA ASP A 17 -6.81 4.55 19.61
C ASP A 17 -6.78 4.25 21.11
N GLN A 18 -5.60 4.07 21.69
CA GLN A 18 -5.42 3.85 23.14
C GLN A 18 -5.85 5.06 23.98
N GLU A 19 -5.52 6.26 23.57
CA GLU A 19 -5.90 7.50 24.27
C GLU A 19 -7.40 7.78 24.16
N LYS A 20 -8.00 7.43 23.02
CA LYS A 20 -9.45 7.52 22.80
C LYS A 20 -10.21 6.57 23.71
N ASP A 21 -9.83 5.28 23.73
CA ASP A 21 -10.46 4.27 24.59
C ASP A 21 -10.32 4.61 26.08
N ALA A 22 -9.17 5.16 26.48
CA ALA A 22 -8.95 5.63 27.86
C ALA A 22 -9.90 6.78 28.21
N LEU A 23 -10.02 7.80 27.34
CA LEU A 23 -10.92 8.93 27.54
C LEU A 23 -12.39 8.49 27.58
N GLU A 24 -12.81 7.59 26.69
CA GLU A 24 -14.17 7.05 26.67
C GLU A 24 -14.49 6.25 27.93
N THR A 25 -13.51 5.55 28.49
CA THR A 25 -13.64 4.83 29.77
C THR A 25 -13.77 5.81 30.95
N GLU A 26 -12.95 6.87 30.96
CA GLU A 26 -13.05 7.97 31.95
C GLU A 26 -14.41 8.66 31.87
N MET A 27 -14.95 8.93 30.68
CA MET A 27 -16.28 9.52 30.48
C MET A 27 -17.43 8.63 30.99
N ARG A 28 -17.27 7.30 30.94
CA ARG A 28 -18.26 6.38 31.54
C ARG A 28 -18.22 6.35 33.05
N ALA A 29 -17.06 6.64 33.64
CA ALA A 29 -16.86 6.64 35.08
C ALA A 29 -17.17 8.02 35.71
N ASP A 30 -16.97 9.14 35.01
CA ASP A 30 -17.17 10.51 35.46
C ASP A 30 -18.21 11.24 34.61
N ALA A 31 -19.40 11.41 35.19
CA ALA A 31 -20.52 12.12 34.57
C ALA A 31 -20.21 13.63 34.33
N ASN A 32 -19.27 14.23 35.07
CA ASN A 32 -18.89 15.64 34.86
C ASN A 32 -18.02 15.77 33.63
N LEU A 33 -17.05 14.88 33.45
CA LEU A 33 -16.23 14.83 32.25
C LEU A 33 -17.08 14.57 30.98
N ALA A 34 -18.05 13.67 31.07
CA ALA A 34 -18.98 13.42 29.96
C ALA A 34 -19.79 14.67 29.58
N LYS A 35 -20.27 15.42 30.57
CA LYS A 35 -20.97 16.70 30.33
C LYS A 35 -20.04 17.78 29.72
N GLU A 36 -18.80 17.83 30.14
CA GLU A 36 -17.81 18.79 29.62
C GLU A 36 -17.49 18.51 28.13
N VAL A 37 -17.32 17.26 27.79
CA VAL A 37 -17.13 16.83 26.38
C VAL A 37 -18.37 17.14 25.54
N GLN A 38 -19.58 16.90 26.06
CA GLN A 38 -20.81 17.27 25.37
C GLN A 38 -20.95 18.78 25.21
N HIS A 39 -20.66 19.55 26.24
CA HIS A 39 -20.70 20.99 26.18
C HIS A 39 -19.72 21.56 25.15
N PHE A 40 -18.52 21.03 25.10
CA PHE A 40 -17.52 21.38 24.05
C PHE A 40 -18.03 21.08 22.64
N ARG A 41 -18.65 19.92 22.45
CA ARG A 41 -19.30 19.52 21.20
C ARG A 41 -20.39 20.49 20.78
N ASP A 42 -21.30 20.81 21.70
CA ASP A 42 -22.45 21.70 21.43
C ASP A 42 -21.97 23.11 21.08
N LEU A 43 -20.92 23.59 21.74
CA LEU A 43 -20.28 24.86 21.44
C LEU A 43 -19.68 24.89 20.03
N GLN A 44 -18.96 23.83 19.64
CA GLN A 44 -18.37 23.71 18.29
C GLN A 44 -19.45 23.65 17.19
N LEU A 45 -20.54 22.93 17.46
CA LEU A 45 -21.68 22.86 16.54
C LEU A 45 -22.39 24.22 16.41
N ALA A 46 -22.50 24.98 17.49
CA ALA A 46 -23.08 26.32 17.49
C ALA A 46 -22.22 27.31 16.68
N ILE A 47 -20.90 27.30 16.88
CA ILE A 47 -19.94 28.11 16.09
C ILE A 47 -20.03 27.78 14.61
N ALA A 48 -20.03 26.49 14.27
CA ALA A 48 -20.15 26.05 12.87
C ALA A 48 -21.51 26.42 12.22
N ALA A 49 -22.57 26.46 13.00
CA ALA A 49 -23.90 26.90 12.55
C ALA A 49 -23.93 28.41 12.28
N GLU A 50 -23.29 29.19 13.15
CA GLU A 50 -23.19 30.65 13.02
C GLU A 50 -22.35 31.05 11.80
N GLU A 51 -21.20 30.42 11.60
CA GLU A 51 -20.37 30.60 10.40
C GLU A 51 -21.12 30.26 9.10
N ARG A 52 -21.90 29.16 9.09
CA ARG A 52 -22.75 28.79 7.93
C ARG A 52 -23.85 29.80 7.69
N GLN A 53 -24.42 30.38 8.73
CA GLN A 53 -25.45 31.41 8.61
C GLN A 53 -24.87 32.73 8.08
N ALA A 54 -23.69 33.13 8.60
CA ALA A 54 -22.97 34.33 8.12
C ALA A 54 -22.59 34.19 6.63
N LEU A 55 -22.09 33.01 6.23
CA LEU A 55 -21.77 32.72 4.83
C LEU A 55 -23.01 32.73 3.93
N LYS A 56 -24.15 32.17 4.39
CA LYS A 56 -25.41 32.23 3.66
C LYS A 56 -25.91 33.66 3.49
N GLN A 57 -25.78 34.53 4.50
CA GLN A 57 -26.15 35.93 4.42
C GLN A 57 -25.25 36.71 3.46
N GLN A 58 -23.93 36.46 3.47
CA GLN A 58 -22.99 37.06 2.53
C GLN A 58 -23.28 36.61 1.09
N LEU A 59 -23.59 35.35 0.85
CA LEU A 59 -23.96 34.83 -0.48
C LEU A 59 -25.34 35.35 -0.94
N GLY A 60 -26.29 35.56 -0.03
CA GLY A 60 -27.61 36.10 -0.31
C GLY A 60 -27.62 37.60 -0.66
N SER A 61 -26.60 38.36 -0.22
CA SER A 61 -26.46 39.79 -0.46
C SER A 61 -25.76 40.14 -1.78
N LEU A 62 -25.26 39.16 -2.53
CA LEU A 62 -24.67 39.40 -3.84
C LEU A 62 -25.78 39.77 -4.84
N PRO A 63 -25.74 40.96 -5.46
CA PRO A 63 -26.74 41.35 -6.43
C PRO A 63 -26.62 40.42 -7.67
N LEU A 64 -27.60 39.57 -7.83
CA LEU A 64 -27.72 38.73 -9.04
C LEU A 64 -28.13 39.63 -10.21
N ALA A 65 -27.15 40.36 -10.76
CA ALA A 65 -27.35 41.22 -11.90
C ALA A 65 -27.93 40.39 -13.08
N GLY A 66 -29.04 40.89 -13.59
CA GLY A 66 -30.00 40.28 -14.50
C GLY A 66 -29.53 39.81 -15.89
N ARG A 67 -28.42 39.05 -15.96
CA ARG A 67 -27.90 38.46 -17.21
C ARG A 67 -28.10 36.94 -17.28
N ARG A 68 -29.04 36.38 -16.49
CA ARG A 68 -29.22 34.95 -16.22
C ARG A 68 -29.70 34.09 -17.40
N ARG A 69 -30.32 34.65 -18.44
CA ARG A 69 -30.96 33.82 -19.47
C ARG A 69 -30.02 33.21 -20.53
N ARG A 70 -28.81 33.76 -20.71
CA ARG A 70 -27.87 33.30 -21.75
C ARG A 70 -26.75 32.39 -21.27
N LEU A 71 -26.53 32.29 -19.96
CA LEU A 71 -25.47 31.48 -19.39
C LEU A 71 -25.93 30.13 -18.81
N TRP A 72 -27.24 29.90 -18.74
CA TRP A 72 -27.79 28.66 -18.18
C TRP A 72 -27.35 27.40 -18.95
N PRO A 73 -27.32 27.35 -20.31
CA PRO A 73 -26.80 26.18 -20.99
C PRO A 73 -25.30 25.97 -20.76
N ILE A 74 -24.52 27.06 -20.56
CA ILE A 74 -23.08 26.97 -20.23
C ILE A 74 -22.88 26.45 -18.80
N ALA A 75 -23.69 26.93 -17.84
CA ALA A 75 -23.66 26.44 -16.47
C ALA A 75 -24.11 24.97 -16.36
N ALA A 76 -25.11 24.56 -17.14
CA ALA A 76 -25.55 23.17 -17.22
C ALA A 76 -24.46 22.26 -17.83
N ALA A 77 -23.80 22.71 -18.90
CA ALA A 77 -22.70 21.98 -19.52
C ALA A 77 -21.50 21.85 -18.56
N ALA A 78 -21.15 22.92 -17.81
CA ALA A 78 -20.11 22.89 -16.80
C ALA A 78 -20.45 21.94 -15.63
N ALA A 79 -21.72 21.91 -15.19
CA ALA A 79 -22.17 20.97 -14.15
C ALA A 79 -22.08 19.52 -14.62
N VAL A 80 -22.45 19.22 -15.87
CA VAL A 80 -22.30 17.87 -16.44
C VAL A 80 -20.83 17.47 -16.54
N LEU A 81 -19.95 18.37 -16.98
CA LEU A 81 -18.51 18.12 -17.04
C LEU A 81 -17.92 17.89 -15.65
N LEU A 82 -18.35 18.65 -14.64
CA LEU A 82 -17.93 18.44 -13.25
C LEU A 82 -18.45 17.12 -12.68
N LEU A 83 -19.67 16.72 -13.00
CA LEU A 83 -20.22 15.42 -12.58
C LEU A 83 -19.48 14.27 -13.28
N LEU A 84 -19.17 14.40 -14.57
CA LEU A 84 -18.36 13.40 -15.29
C LEU A 84 -16.93 13.33 -14.74
N ALA A 85 -16.32 14.47 -14.45
CA ALA A 85 -15.00 14.52 -13.83
C ALA A 85 -15.01 13.94 -12.40
N ALA A 86 -16.05 14.24 -11.62
CA ALA A 86 -16.23 13.66 -10.28
C ALA A 86 -16.49 12.15 -10.34
N ALA A 87 -17.33 11.69 -11.26
CA ALA A 87 -17.58 10.26 -11.48
C ALA A 87 -16.28 9.54 -11.92
N TRP A 88 -15.53 10.14 -12.84
CA TRP A 88 -14.23 9.61 -13.29
C TRP A 88 -13.20 9.59 -12.15
N PHE A 89 -13.15 10.62 -11.31
CA PHE A 89 -12.27 10.69 -10.15
C PHE A 89 -12.67 9.67 -9.08
N LEU A 90 -13.97 9.49 -8.82
CA LEU A 90 -14.49 8.49 -7.88
C LEU A 90 -14.20 7.05 -8.35
N GLN A 91 -14.35 6.77 -9.66
CA GLN A 91 -13.97 5.48 -10.22
C GLN A 91 -12.46 5.17 -10.08
N ARG A 92 -11.61 6.21 -10.12
CA ARG A 92 -10.16 6.04 -9.87
C ARG A 92 -9.79 5.90 -8.40
N ALA A 93 -10.62 6.41 -7.49
CA ALA A 93 -10.36 6.33 -6.05
C ALA A 93 -10.55 4.90 -5.49
N ASP A 94 -11.22 4.00 -6.23
CA ASP A 94 -11.46 2.62 -5.82
C ASP A 94 -10.30 1.65 -6.21
N LEU A 95 -9.29 2.13 -6.95
CA LEU A 95 -8.15 1.30 -7.33
C LEU A 95 -7.05 1.41 -6.27
N THR A 96 -6.73 0.28 -5.66
CA THR A 96 -5.60 0.18 -4.72
C THR A 96 -4.30 0.63 -5.41
N PRO A 97 -3.51 1.52 -4.79
CA PRO A 97 -2.21 1.90 -5.33
C PRO A 97 -1.31 0.67 -5.54
N PRO A 98 -0.53 0.62 -6.62
CA PRO A 98 0.27 -0.56 -6.92
C PRO A 98 1.30 -0.87 -5.83
N GLU A 99 1.83 0.13 -5.16
CA GLU A 99 2.77 -0.03 -4.03
C GLU A 99 2.08 -0.67 -2.81
N GLU A 100 0.81 -0.38 -2.58
CA GLU A 100 0.02 -0.99 -1.52
C GLU A 100 -0.33 -2.45 -1.86
N LEU A 101 -0.59 -2.75 -3.13
CA LEU A 101 -0.72 -4.13 -3.60
C LEU A 101 0.59 -4.91 -3.38
N PHE A 102 1.74 -4.32 -3.73
CA PHE A 102 3.02 -4.92 -3.42
C PHE A 102 3.16 -5.23 -1.93
N ALA A 103 2.93 -4.25 -1.06
CA ALA A 103 3.05 -4.43 0.38
C ALA A 103 2.09 -5.50 0.95
N THR A 104 0.91 -5.65 0.35
CA THR A 104 -0.09 -6.63 0.77
C THR A 104 0.28 -8.07 0.38
N TYR A 105 0.87 -8.26 -0.79
CA TYR A 105 1.12 -9.60 -1.35
C TYR A 105 2.59 -10.02 -1.31
N TYR A 106 3.51 -9.11 -0.96
CA TYR A 106 4.91 -9.46 -0.89
C TYR A 106 5.23 -10.20 0.41
N GLU A 107 5.68 -11.42 0.26
CA GLU A 107 6.30 -12.23 1.30
C GLU A 107 7.55 -12.90 0.71
N PRO A 108 8.71 -12.83 1.39
CA PRO A 108 9.91 -13.51 0.92
C PRO A 108 9.70 -15.02 0.83
N TYR A 109 10.07 -15.62 -0.30
CA TYR A 109 9.94 -17.07 -0.49
C TYR A 109 10.81 -17.83 0.53
N PRO A 110 10.28 -18.87 1.19
CA PRO A 110 11.05 -19.61 2.19
C PRO A 110 12.27 -20.30 1.57
N ASN A 111 13.34 -20.45 2.34
CA ASN A 111 14.49 -21.23 1.91
C ASN A 111 14.13 -22.72 1.84
N VAL A 112 13.97 -23.25 0.61
CA VAL A 112 13.64 -24.66 0.37
C VAL A 112 14.81 -25.42 -0.29
N THR A 113 15.94 -24.74 -0.54
CA THR A 113 17.08 -25.31 -1.25
C THR A 113 18.24 -25.69 -0.32
N HIS A 114 18.50 -24.86 0.68
CA HIS A 114 19.64 -25.01 1.58
C HIS A 114 19.19 -24.87 3.04
N PRO A 115 18.47 -25.87 3.59
CA PRO A 115 18.00 -25.80 4.98
C PRO A 115 19.19 -25.69 5.93
N VAL A 116 19.19 -24.63 6.75
CA VAL A 116 20.27 -24.35 7.70
C VAL A 116 20.16 -25.27 8.92
N VAL A 117 21.06 -26.26 9.02
CA VAL A 117 21.15 -27.16 10.19
C VAL A 117 22.02 -26.51 11.26
N ARG A 118 21.43 -26.19 12.42
CA ARG A 118 22.03 -25.42 13.51
C ARG A 118 23.29 -26.05 14.18
N GLN A 119 23.75 -27.24 13.74
CA GLN A 119 24.81 -27.99 14.38
C GLN A 119 26.11 -28.12 13.55
N GLN A 120 26.30 -27.32 12.51
CA GLN A 120 27.48 -27.41 11.68
C GLN A 120 28.57 -26.49 12.22
N GLU A 121 29.63 -27.07 12.81
CA GLU A 121 30.78 -26.35 13.44
C GLU A 121 31.58 -25.50 12.41
N THR A 122 31.45 -25.80 11.10
CA THR A 122 32.07 -25.03 10.03
C THR A 122 31.01 -24.75 8.97
N ALA A 123 30.24 -23.67 9.19
CA ALA A 123 29.30 -23.20 8.16
C ALA A 123 30.09 -22.66 6.96
N ASP A 124 29.84 -23.21 5.75
CA ASP A 124 30.39 -22.67 4.52
C ASP A 124 29.72 -21.32 4.16
N SER A 125 30.31 -20.62 3.20
CA SER A 125 29.80 -19.28 2.79
C SER A 125 28.34 -19.34 2.32
N LEU A 126 27.89 -20.45 1.74
CA LEU A 126 26.53 -20.65 1.28
C LEU A 126 25.56 -20.81 2.45
N THR A 127 25.89 -21.64 3.43
CA THR A 127 25.12 -21.81 4.66
C THR A 127 24.97 -20.48 5.40
N LEU A 128 26.03 -19.66 5.46
CA LEU A 128 25.97 -18.33 6.09
C LEU A 128 25.10 -17.34 5.32
N ALA A 129 25.07 -17.41 3.98
CA ALA A 129 24.18 -16.58 3.17
C ALA A 129 22.70 -16.92 3.42
N PHE A 130 22.37 -18.21 3.41
CA PHE A 130 20.99 -18.64 3.64
C PHE A 130 20.56 -18.49 5.11
N ALA A 131 21.48 -18.60 6.06
CA ALA A 131 21.19 -18.30 7.46
C ALA A 131 20.81 -16.82 7.67
N ALA A 132 21.51 -15.91 7.00
CA ALA A 132 21.16 -14.49 7.02
C ALA A 132 19.78 -14.25 6.37
N TYR A 133 19.49 -14.91 5.24
CA TYR A 133 18.19 -14.84 4.58
C TYR A 133 17.04 -15.30 5.49
N GLU A 134 17.18 -16.45 6.16
CA GLU A 134 16.17 -17.00 7.09
C GLU A 134 15.97 -16.13 8.34
N GLN A 135 17.01 -15.38 8.74
CA GLN A 135 16.92 -14.42 9.85
C GLN A 135 16.30 -13.08 9.45
N GLY A 136 16.04 -12.88 8.15
CA GLY A 136 15.55 -11.60 7.61
C GLY A 136 16.65 -10.54 7.46
N ASP A 137 17.91 -10.90 7.63
CA ASP A 137 19.06 -10.01 7.37
C ASP A 137 19.38 -10.02 5.86
N TYR A 138 18.47 -9.42 5.09
CA TYR A 138 18.54 -9.46 3.63
C TYR A 138 19.72 -8.69 3.06
N ALA A 139 20.24 -7.69 3.78
CA ALA A 139 21.45 -6.98 3.36
C ALA A 139 22.68 -7.89 3.39
N VAL A 140 22.89 -8.60 4.49
CA VAL A 140 23.98 -9.57 4.61
C VAL A 140 23.78 -10.77 3.67
N ALA A 141 22.54 -11.24 3.51
CA ALA A 141 22.23 -12.32 2.57
C ALA A 141 22.58 -11.92 1.14
N ALA A 142 22.19 -10.72 0.68
CA ALA A 142 22.48 -10.21 -0.65
C ALA A 142 23.99 -10.11 -0.89
N GLU A 143 24.73 -9.47 0.01
CA GLU A 143 26.20 -9.34 -0.10
C GLU A 143 26.90 -10.70 -0.26
N ARG A 144 26.50 -11.68 0.55
CA ARG A 144 27.08 -13.04 0.51
C ARG A 144 26.72 -13.78 -0.76
N LEU A 145 25.46 -13.69 -1.21
CA LEU A 145 25.00 -14.31 -2.45
C LEU A 145 25.69 -13.70 -3.68
N GLU A 146 25.93 -12.38 -3.70
CA GLU A 146 26.71 -11.72 -4.75
C GLU A 146 28.16 -12.24 -4.81
N GLN A 147 28.80 -12.39 -3.65
CA GLN A 147 30.16 -12.94 -3.57
C GLN A 147 30.24 -14.39 -4.06
N LEU A 148 29.19 -15.19 -3.82
CA LEU A 148 29.08 -16.56 -4.32
C LEU A 148 28.85 -16.59 -5.82
N LEU A 149 27.93 -15.77 -6.34
CA LEU A 149 27.61 -15.65 -7.76
C LEU A 149 28.79 -15.13 -8.60
N ALA A 150 29.67 -14.33 -7.99
CA ALA A 150 30.90 -13.91 -8.65
C ALA A 150 31.88 -15.09 -8.95
N ARG A 151 31.73 -16.21 -8.24
CA ARG A 151 32.55 -17.42 -8.41
C ARG A 151 31.88 -18.51 -9.21
N GLN A 152 30.57 -18.65 -9.06
CA GLN A 152 29.76 -19.65 -9.70
C GLN A 152 28.39 -19.07 -10.02
N ASP A 153 27.99 -19.07 -11.27
CA ASP A 153 26.65 -18.65 -11.69
C ASP A 153 25.65 -19.77 -11.37
N ASP A 154 24.82 -19.53 -10.38
CA ASP A 154 23.78 -20.46 -9.91
C ASP A 154 22.41 -19.75 -9.94
N PRO A 155 21.46 -20.23 -10.73
CA PRO A 155 20.14 -19.60 -10.83
C PRO A 155 19.34 -19.61 -9.52
N GLU A 156 19.51 -20.60 -8.65
CA GLU A 156 18.81 -20.63 -7.35
C GLU A 156 19.36 -19.57 -6.41
N TRP A 157 20.68 -19.41 -6.35
CA TRP A 157 21.29 -18.32 -5.56
C TRP A 157 20.90 -16.95 -6.09
N ARG A 158 20.83 -16.79 -7.40
CA ARG A 158 20.37 -15.55 -8.06
C ARG A 158 18.93 -15.23 -7.73
N PHE A 159 18.07 -16.25 -7.65
CA PHE A 159 16.68 -16.08 -7.23
C PHE A 159 16.59 -15.52 -5.79
N TYR A 160 17.32 -16.11 -4.83
CA TYR A 160 17.34 -15.63 -3.44
C TYR A 160 18.04 -14.27 -3.28
N LEU A 161 19.03 -13.96 -4.11
CA LEU A 161 19.60 -12.62 -4.20
C LEU A 161 18.53 -11.60 -4.61
N ALA A 162 17.77 -11.89 -5.65
CA ALA A 162 16.69 -11.02 -6.11
C ALA A 162 15.65 -10.77 -5.02
N LEU A 163 15.27 -11.80 -4.26
CA LEU A 163 14.33 -11.65 -3.14
C LEU A 163 14.92 -10.83 -2.00
N SER A 164 16.19 -11.02 -1.69
CA SER A 164 16.91 -10.22 -0.69
C SER A 164 16.93 -8.74 -1.06
N LEU A 165 17.15 -8.42 -2.34
CA LEU A 165 17.12 -7.06 -2.86
C LEU A 165 15.70 -6.47 -2.84
N LEU A 166 14.68 -7.27 -3.20
CA LEU A 166 13.27 -6.88 -3.11
C LEU A 166 12.86 -6.52 -1.68
N SER A 167 13.29 -7.32 -0.70
CA SER A 167 13.02 -7.07 0.73
C SER A 167 13.67 -5.79 1.24
N GLN A 168 14.71 -5.30 0.58
CA GLN A 168 15.39 -4.03 0.88
C GLN A 168 14.80 -2.84 0.11
N GLY A 169 13.85 -3.07 -0.81
CA GLY A 169 13.32 -2.03 -1.71
C GLY A 169 14.24 -1.68 -2.87
N GLU A 170 15.30 -2.47 -3.10
CA GLU A 170 16.26 -2.28 -4.19
C GLU A 170 15.70 -2.84 -5.51
N TYR A 171 14.58 -2.27 -5.98
CA TYR A 171 13.80 -2.79 -7.09
C TYR A 171 14.59 -2.92 -8.39
N ALA A 172 15.42 -1.94 -8.75
CA ALA A 172 16.22 -1.97 -9.98
C ALA A 172 17.25 -3.12 -9.97
N ALA A 173 17.92 -3.34 -8.84
CA ALA A 173 18.88 -4.41 -8.68
C ALA A 173 18.18 -5.79 -8.67
N ALA A 174 17.05 -5.90 -7.98
CA ALA A 174 16.23 -7.11 -7.98
C ALA A 174 15.75 -7.49 -9.39
N ARG A 175 15.30 -6.50 -10.17
CA ARG A 175 14.90 -6.69 -11.58
C ARG A 175 16.04 -7.28 -12.40
N ALA A 176 17.24 -6.70 -12.30
CA ALA A 176 18.40 -7.17 -13.03
C ALA A 176 18.74 -8.64 -12.73
N GLN A 177 18.52 -9.08 -11.46
CA GLN A 177 18.72 -10.49 -11.10
C GLN A 177 17.59 -11.38 -11.63
N LEU A 178 16.32 -10.99 -11.48
CA LEU A 178 15.18 -11.77 -11.97
C LEU A 178 15.21 -11.95 -13.50
N GLU A 179 15.64 -10.94 -14.26
CA GLU A 179 15.72 -11.00 -15.71
C GLU A 179 16.78 -12.01 -16.22
N GLN A 180 17.82 -12.27 -15.43
CA GLN A 180 18.86 -13.26 -15.77
C GLN A 180 18.45 -14.71 -15.46
N LEU A 181 17.31 -14.93 -14.78
CA LEU A 181 16.85 -16.27 -14.47
C LEU A 181 16.32 -16.99 -15.72
N PRO A 182 16.55 -18.32 -15.81
CA PRO A 182 16.06 -19.11 -16.93
C PRO A 182 14.53 -19.05 -17.06
N THR A 183 14.05 -18.93 -18.30
CA THR A 183 12.60 -18.88 -18.60
C THR A 183 11.97 -20.25 -18.74
N ALA A 184 12.78 -21.31 -18.83
CA ALA A 184 12.34 -22.72 -18.95
C ALA A 184 13.26 -23.63 -18.15
N ASN A 185 12.73 -24.80 -17.74
CA ASN A 185 13.46 -25.82 -16.98
C ASN A 185 14.13 -25.29 -15.68
N PHE A 186 13.52 -24.30 -15.05
CA PHE A 186 13.97 -23.75 -13.78
C PHE A 186 12.98 -24.09 -12.68
N ARG A 187 13.50 -24.54 -11.55
CA ARG A 187 12.69 -24.99 -10.40
C ARG A 187 11.73 -23.92 -9.91
N PHE A 188 12.16 -22.64 -9.86
CA PHE A 188 11.37 -21.49 -9.38
C PHE A 188 10.78 -20.67 -10.54
N GLN A 189 10.33 -21.31 -11.61
CA GLN A 189 9.78 -20.61 -12.78
C GLN A 189 8.46 -19.87 -12.45
N ALA A 190 7.58 -20.50 -11.70
CA ALA A 190 6.31 -19.88 -11.29
C ALA A 190 6.56 -18.73 -10.30
N GLU A 191 7.40 -18.99 -9.30
CA GLU A 191 7.82 -17.99 -8.31
C GLU A 191 8.49 -16.80 -8.99
N THR A 192 9.34 -17.03 -9.96
CA THR A 192 9.99 -15.93 -10.71
C THR A 192 8.96 -15.04 -11.40
N LEU A 193 7.94 -15.60 -12.02
CA LEU A 193 6.86 -14.82 -12.65
C LEU A 193 6.05 -14.05 -11.60
N TRP A 194 5.78 -14.67 -10.45
CA TRP A 194 5.11 -14.04 -9.33
C TRP A 194 5.90 -12.83 -8.81
N TYR A 195 7.19 -13.01 -8.49
CA TYR A 195 8.03 -11.94 -7.99
C TYR A 195 8.31 -10.83 -9.01
N ARG A 196 8.34 -11.15 -10.31
CA ARG A 196 8.38 -10.14 -11.37
C ARG A 196 7.09 -9.30 -11.40
N ALA A 197 5.95 -9.93 -11.18
CA ALA A 197 4.68 -9.19 -11.09
C ALA A 197 4.66 -8.28 -9.85
N LEU A 198 5.04 -8.80 -8.69
CA LEU A 198 5.13 -8.01 -7.46
C LEU A 198 6.15 -6.87 -7.58
N LEU A 199 7.33 -7.13 -8.14
CA LEU A 199 8.33 -6.10 -8.43
C LEU A 199 7.74 -4.96 -9.26
N SER A 200 7.02 -5.30 -10.34
CA SER A 200 6.39 -4.29 -11.20
C SER A 200 5.35 -3.47 -10.43
N LEU A 201 4.61 -4.07 -9.49
CA LEU A 201 3.71 -3.34 -8.60
C LEU A 201 4.49 -2.40 -7.66
N GLY A 202 5.59 -2.85 -7.09
CA GLY A 202 6.45 -2.03 -6.24
C GLY A 202 7.05 -0.81 -6.97
N GLU A 203 7.21 -0.91 -8.29
CA GLU A 203 7.64 0.19 -9.17
C GLU A 203 6.48 1.03 -9.74
N GLY A 204 5.24 0.72 -9.39
CA GLY A 204 4.05 1.43 -9.87
C GLY A 204 3.57 1.00 -11.25
N ASP A 205 4.17 -0.02 -11.87
CA ASP A 205 3.84 -0.49 -13.23
C ASP A 205 2.82 -1.62 -13.23
N LYS A 206 1.52 -1.26 -13.17
CA LYS A 206 0.39 -2.22 -13.25
C LYS A 206 0.34 -2.99 -14.58
N VAL A 207 0.79 -2.39 -15.68
CA VAL A 207 0.72 -2.99 -17.01
C VAL A 207 1.69 -4.17 -17.13
N THR A 208 2.93 -3.94 -16.73
CA THR A 208 3.95 -5.01 -16.71
C THR A 208 3.61 -6.07 -15.67
N ALA A 209 3.14 -5.67 -14.48
CA ALA A 209 2.66 -6.61 -13.46
C ALA A 209 1.59 -7.54 -14.02
N ARG A 210 0.56 -6.99 -14.67
CA ARG A 210 -0.49 -7.76 -15.32
C ARG A 210 0.04 -8.74 -16.35
N THR A 211 1.02 -8.34 -17.16
CA THR A 211 1.64 -9.21 -18.15
C THR A 211 2.28 -10.44 -17.50
N HIS A 212 3.00 -10.25 -16.41
CA HIS A 212 3.60 -11.34 -15.65
C HIS A 212 2.55 -12.23 -14.96
N LEU A 213 1.47 -11.65 -14.42
CA LEU A 213 0.37 -12.40 -13.82
C LEU A 213 -0.38 -13.26 -14.84
N LEU A 214 -0.60 -12.76 -16.06
CA LEU A 214 -1.22 -13.52 -17.13
C LEU A 214 -0.33 -14.70 -17.55
N ALA A 215 0.98 -14.47 -17.70
CA ALA A 215 1.94 -15.52 -17.99
C ALA A 215 2.02 -16.57 -16.87
N LEU A 216 1.94 -16.15 -15.61
CA LEU A 216 1.90 -17.04 -14.46
C LEU A 216 0.64 -17.92 -14.48
N ARG A 217 -0.54 -17.31 -14.68
CA ARG A 217 -1.83 -18.05 -14.77
C ARG A 217 -1.84 -19.08 -15.91
N GLU A 218 -1.20 -18.77 -17.02
CA GLU A 218 -1.10 -19.68 -18.17
C GLU A 218 -0.17 -20.88 -17.88
N ARG A 219 0.99 -20.62 -17.26
CA ARG A 219 2.04 -21.63 -17.07
C ARG A 219 1.92 -22.44 -15.79
N ALA A 220 1.38 -21.84 -14.75
CA ALA A 220 1.20 -22.43 -13.43
C ALA A 220 -0.14 -22.00 -12.81
N PRO A 221 -1.28 -22.52 -13.33
CA PRO A 221 -2.61 -22.05 -12.96
C PRO A 221 -2.95 -22.25 -11.47
N ASP A 222 -2.31 -23.20 -10.81
CA ASP A 222 -2.55 -23.51 -9.40
C ASP A 222 -1.68 -22.67 -8.44
N TYR A 223 -0.62 -22.02 -8.96
CA TYR A 223 0.28 -21.23 -8.13
C TYR A 223 -0.36 -19.91 -7.74
N GLU A 224 -0.52 -19.66 -6.42
CA GLU A 224 -1.12 -18.43 -5.85
C GLU A 224 -2.43 -18.02 -6.56
N SER A 225 -3.22 -18.99 -7.03
CA SER A 225 -4.35 -18.77 -7.95
C SER A 225 -5.35 -17.71 -7.45
N ALA A 226 -5.64 -17.67 -6.15
CA ALA A 226 -6.56 -16.69 -5.55
C ALA A 226 -5.96 -15.27 -5.56
N ALA A 227 -4.67 -15.14 -5.24
CA ALA A 227 -3.97 -13.87 -5.25
C ALA A 227 -3.78 -13.36 -6.70
N VAL A 228 -3.42 -14.24 -7.61
CA VAL A 228 -3.30 -13.93 -9.05
C VAL A 228 -4.62 -13.43 -9.61
N ALA A 229 -5.76 -14.08 -9.29
CA ALA A 229 -7.06 -13.63 -9.75
C ALA A 229 -7.39 -12.21 -9.26
N ARG A 230 -7.20 -11.94 -7.98
CA ARG A 230 -7.43 -10.60 -7.40
C ARG A 230 -6.53 -9.55 -8.00
N LEU A 231 -5.23 -9.82 -8.12
CA LEU A 231 -4.29 -8.87 -8.71
C LEU A 231 -4.59 -8.60 -10.19
N LEU A 232 -5.12 -9.57 -10.94
CA LEU A 232 -5.59 -9.37 -12.31
C LEU A 232 -6.83 -8.46 -12.39
N GLU A 233 -7.71 -8.48 -11.39
CA GLU A 233 -8.82 -7.54 -11.27
C GLU A 233 -8.31 -6.12 -10.97
N GLU A 234 -7.43 -5.96 -9.97
CA GLU A 234 -6.85 -4.68 -9.55
C GLU A 234 -5.93 -4.03 -10.60
N THR A 235 -5.37 -4.83 -11.49
CA THR A 235 -4.51 -4.38 -12.60
C THR A 235 -5.23 -4.34 -13.94
N ALA A 236 -6.57 -4.46 -13.97
CA ALA A 236 -7.34 -4.38 -15.20
C ALA A 236 -7.12 -3.04 -15.90
N PRO A 237 -6.99 -2.99 -17.23
CA PRO A 237 -6.98 -1.74 -17.97
C PRO A 237 -8.33 -1.04 -17.84
N GLU A 238 -8.28 0.27 -17.70
CA GLU A 238 -9.48 1.14 -17.68
C GLU A 238 -10.24 1.13 -19.01
#